data_586840182090da639371c73328558f39
#
_entry.id   586840182090da639371c73328558f39
#
_cell.length_a   1.000
_cell.length_b   1.000
_cell.length_c   1.000
_cell.angle_alpha   90.00
_cell.angle_beta   90.00
_cell.angle_gamma   90.00
#
_symmetry.space_group_name_H-M   'P 1'
#
loop_
_entity.id
_entity.type
_entity.pdbx_description
1 polymer ?
#
loop_
_entity_poly.entity_id
_entity_poly.type
_entity_poly.pdbx_seq_one_letter_code
_entity_poly.pdbx_strand_id
1 'polypeptide(L)'
;GVSEDMLGRVFNGMGEPIDGGPAILAEEHRDINGLPMNPAARAYPAEFIQTGVSTIDGLNTLVRGQKLPIFSASGLPHAALAAQIARQAKVLGDNENFAVVFAAIGITFEESEYFIQEFRRTGAIDRTVVFSNLANDPAVERIATPRMALTAAEYLAFEKDMHVLVILTDITNYAEALREISAAKKEVPGRRGYPGYLYTDLATMYERAGRRVGRAGSITMIPILTMPEDD
;
A
#
# COMPACT_ATOMS: atom_id res chain seq x y z
N GLY A 1 -3.66 15.62 5.82
CA GLY A 1 -2.42 16.30 5.46
C GLY A 1 -1.33 15.34 5.07
N VAL A 2 -0.42 15.75 4.20
CA VAL A 2 0.77 14.99 3.76
C VAL A 2 2.03 15.83 3.92
N SER A 3 3.15 15.17 4.19
CA SER A 3 4.47 15.78 4.35
C SER A 3 5.55 14.73 4.15
N GLU A 4 6.75 15.14 3.78
CA GLU A 4 7.93 14.27 3.74
C GLU A 4 8.30 13.74 5.14
N ASP A 5 7.92 14.46 6.20
CA ASP A 5 8.13 14.05 7.59
C ASP A 5 7.34 12.78 7.99
N MET A 6 6.49 12.25 7.11
CA MET A 6 5.84 10.96 7.30
C MET A 6 6.82 9.78 7.19
N LEU A 7 7.94 9.95 6.52
CA LEU A 7 8.99 8.92 6.43
C LEU A 7 9.53 8.58 7.82
N GLY A 8 9.67 7.31 8.11
CA GLY A 8 10.10 6.82 9.42
C GLY A 8 9.01 6.73 10.47
N ARG A 9 7.78 7.12 10.13
CA ARG A 9 6.68 7.21 11.07
C ARG A 9 5.66 6.07 10.90
N VAL A 10 4.96 5.79 11.99
CA VAL A 10 3.90 4.78 12.05
C VAL A 10 2.59 5.45 12.41
N PHE A 11 1.57 5.21 11.59
CA PHE A 11 0.21 5.76 11.73
C PHE A 11 -0.82 4.64 11.88
N ASN A 12 -1.95 4.98 12.50
CA ASN A 12 -3.12 4.11 12.48
C ASN A 12 -3.87 4.20 11.14
N GLY A 13 -4.99 3.50 11.03
CA GLY A 13 -5.80 3.48 9.81
C GLY A 13 -6.44 4.82 9.42
N MET A 14 -6.45 5.79 10.32
CA MET A 14 -6.93 7.17 10.09
C MET A 14 -5.80 8.18 9.86
N GLY A 15 -4.56 7.71 9.83
CA GLY A 15 -3.40 8.57 9.63
C GLY A 15 -2.95 9.34 10.88
N GLU A 16 -3.35 8.89 12.06
CA GLU A 16 -2.87 9.45 13.32
C GLU A 16 -1.60 8.72 13.78
N PRO A 17 -0.56 9.46 14.25
CA PRO A 17 0.66 8.82 14.74
C PRO A 17 0.41 7.90 15.93
N ILE A 18 0.98 6.69 15.90
CA ILE A 18 0.91 5.71 17.00
C ILE A 18 2.29 5.31 17.52
N ASP A 19 3.33 5.96 17.05
CA ASP A 19 4.73 5.70 17.40
C ASP A 19 5.26 6.55 18.57
N GLY A 20 4.38 7.31 19.23
CA GLY A 20 4.76 8.22 20.31
C GLY A 20 5.42 9.52 19.84
N GLY A 21 5.58 9.70 18.54
CA GLY A 21 6.12 10.92 17.96
C GLY A 21 5.10 12.06 17.86
N PRO A 22 5.54 13.27 17.51
CA PRO A 22 4.65 14.43 17.37
C PRO A 22 3.72 14.28 16.17
N ALA A 23 2.64 15.05 16.17
CA ALA A 23 1.78 15.18 14.98
C ALA A 23 2.59 15.71 13.78
N ILE A 24 2.25 15.21 12.60
CA ILE A 24 2.87 15.69 11.36
C ILE A 24 2.34 17.08 11.02
N LEU A 25 3.24 18.01 10.77
CA LEU A 25 2.89 19.29 10.18
C LEU A 25 2.70 19.09 8.68
N ALA A 26 1.45 19.22 8.23
CA ALA A 26 1.12 19.01 6.84
C ALA A 26 1.73 20.11 5.95
N GLU A 27 2.47 19.69 4.92
CA GLU A 27 2.88 20.59 3.85
C GLU A 27 1.72 20.85 2.88
N GLU A 28 0.86 19.85 2.71
CA GLU A 28 -0.29 19.90 1.80
C GLU A 28 -1.46 19.07 2.36
N HIS A 29 -2.68 19.43 1.97
CA HIS A 29 -3.88 18.64 2.24
C HIS A 29 -4.44 18.11 0.93
N ARG A 30 -4.72 16.82 0.88
CA ARG A 30 -5.22 16.12 -0.31
C ARG A 30 -6.47 15.31 0.00
N ASP A 31 -7.34 15.16 -0.99
CA ASP A 31 -8.45 14.20 -0.93
C ASP A 31 -7.88 12.78 -1.08
N ILE A 32 -8.20 11.91 -0.12
CA ILE A 32 -7.71 10.52 -0.14
C ILE A 32 -8.32 9.67 -1.23
N ASN A 33 -9.49 10.04 -1.76
CA ASN A 33 -10.07 9.34 -2.89
C ASN A 33 -9.23 9.50 -4.16
N GLY A 34 -8.53 10.62 -4.29
CA GLY A 34 -7.66 10.89 -5.42
C GLY A 34 -8.40 10.84 -6.76
N LEU A 35 -7.63 10.89 -7.82
CA LEU A 35 -8.12 10.67 -9.18
C LEU A 35 -7.24 9.61 -9.85
N PRO A 36 -7.83 8.72 -10.67
CA PRO A 36 -7.06 7.83 -11.52
C PRO A 36 -6.09 8.62 -12.37
N MET A 37 -4.91 8.08 -12.58
CA MET A 37 -3.93 8.74 -13.45
C MET A 37 -4.47 8.80 -14.89
N ASN A 38 -4.48 9.99 -15.47
CA ASN A 38 -4.88 10.15 -16.86
C ASN A 38 -4.00 9.27 -17.76
N PRO A 39 -4.57 8.42 -18.61
CA PRO A 39 -3.80 7.55 -19.50
C PRO A 39 -2.80 8.30 -20.38
N ALA A 40 -3.16 9.52 -20.84
CA ALA A 40 -2.27 10.34 -21.65
C ALA A 40 -1.06 10.91 -20.87
N ALA A 41 -1.16 10.98 -19.54
CA ALA A 41 -0.07 11.41 -18.67
C ALA A 41 0.82 10.27 -18.20
N ARG A 42 0.50 9.01 -18.55
CA ARG A 42 1.29 7.85 -18.16
C ARG A 42 2.57 7.74 -18.98
N ALA A 43 3.67 7.49 -18.30
CA ALA A 43 4.91 7.04 -18.93
C ALA A 43 5.00 5.51 -18.89
N TYR A 44 5.66 4.93 -19.89
CA TYR A 44 5.91 3.48 -19.89
C TYR A 44 6.78 3.07 -18.70
N PRO A 45 6.47 1.92 -18.07
CA PRO A 45 7.35 1.34 -17.07
C PRO A 45 8.74 1.08 -17.68
N ALA A 46 9.76 1.49 -16.95
CA ALA A 46 11.16 1.24 -17.28
C ALA A 46 11.91 1.10 -15.95
N GLU A 47 13.05 0.51 -15.94
CA GLU A 47 13.89 0.32 -14.77
C GLU A 47 13.34 -0.70 -13.75
N PHE A 48 14.20 -1.59 -13.43
CA PHE A 48 13.93 -2.75 -12.58
C PHE A 48 13.94 -2.38 -11.09
N ILE A 49 12.97 -2.92 -10.33
CA ILE A 49 12.97 -2.90 -8.88
C ILE A 49 13.37 -4.28 -8.38
N GLN A 50 14.46 -4.33 -7.63
CA GLN A 50 14.90 -5.56 -6.97
C GLN A 50 14.14 -5.72 -5.65
N THR A 51 13.31 -6.77 -5.56
CA THR A 51 12.52 -7.06 -4.35
C THR A 51 13.31 -7.85 -3.31
N GLY A 52 14.39 -8.50 -3.70
CA GLY A 52 15.14 -9.44 -2.87
C GLY A 52 14.51 -10.84 -2.82
N VAL A 53 13.42 -11.06 -3.55
CA VAL A 53 12.76 -12.37 -3.68
C VAL A 53 13.07 -12.94 -5.05
N SER A 54 13.85 -14.02 -5.10
CA SER A 54 14.41 -14.55 -6.34
C SER A 54 13.35 -14.95 -7.38
N THR A 55 12.23 -15.48 -6.96
CA THR A 55 11.12 -15.84 -7.85
C THR A 55 10.46 -14.62 -8.49
N ILE A 56 10.34 -13.51 -7.76
CA ILE A 56 9.83 -12.26 -8.31
C ILE A 56 10.87 -11.66 -9.25
N ASP A 57 12.09 -11.50 -8.78
CA ASP A 57 13.15 -10.83 -9.52
C ASP A 57 13.55 -11.59 -10.81
N GLY A 58 13.47 -12.92 -10.78
CA GLY A 58 13.83 -13.77 -11.91
C GLY A 58 12.71 -14.11 -12.88
N LEU A 59 11.47 -14.28 -12.40
CA LEU A 59 10.36 -14.78 -13.21
C LEU A 59 9.28 -13.75 -13.51
N ASN A 60 9.05 -12.82 -12.59
CA ASN A 60 7.99 -11.82 -12.67
C ASN A 60 8.52 -10.40 -12.50
N THR A 61 9.68 -10.13 -13.03
CA THR A 61 10.41 -8.87 -12.91
C THR A 61 9.53 -7.64 -12.65
N LEU A 62 9.72 -7.02 -11.50
CA LEU A 62 8.98 -5.82 -11.11
C LEU A 62 9.67 -4.58 -11.68
N VAL A 63 8.92 -3.74 -12.36
CA VAL A 63 9.41 -2.52 -13.00
C VAL A 63 8.74 -1.30 -12.38
N ARG A 64 9.44 -0.17 -12.30
CA ARG A 64 8.89 1.09 -11.76
C ARG A 64 7.58 1.47 -12.44
N GLY A 65 6.57 1.76 -11.63
CA GLY A 65 5.24 2.13 -12.13
C GLY A 65 4.33 0.95 -12.46
N GLN A 66 4.76 -0.27 -12.17
CA GLN A 66 3.99 -1.50 -12.39
C GLN A 66 3.19 -1.90 -11.15
N LYS A 67 2.20 -2.75 -11.37
CA LYS A 67 1.45 -3.45 -10.31
C LYS A 67 1.75 -4.94 -10.40
N LEU A 68 2.06 -5.55 -9.26
CA LEU A 68 2.27 -6.99 -9.15
C LEU A 68 1.43 -7.54 -7.99
N PRO A 69 0.24 -8.05 -8.26
CA PRO A 69 -0.57 -8.69 -7.21
C PRO A 69 0.05 -10.03 -6.81
N ILE A 70 0.02 -10.30 -5.50
CA ILE A 70 0.43 -11.57 -4.92
C ILE A 70 -0.79 -12.25 -4.32
N PHE A 71 -1.11 -13.43 -4.80
CA PHE A 71 -2.18 -14.27 -4.28
C PHE A 71 -1.57 -15.32 -3.35
N SER A 72 -2.03 -15.35 -2.09
CA SER A 72 -1.54 -16.27 -1.07
C SER A 72 -2.65 -17.22 -0.66
N ALA A 73 -2.39 -18.52 -0.77
CA ALA A 73 -3.29 -19.53 -0.23
C ALA A 73 -3.32 -19.48 1.31
N SER A 74 -4.39 -20.01 1.88
CA SER A 74 -4.56 -20.06 3.33
C SER A 74 -3.38 -20.78 4.00
N GLY A 75 -2.87 -20.19 5.08
CA GLY A 75 -1.76 -20.73 5.86
C GLY A 75 -0.36 -20.47 5.30
N LEU A 76 -0.22 -19.82 4.17
CA LEU A 76 1.09 -19.40 3.67
C LEU A 76 1.59 -18.13 4.38
N PRO A 77 2.91 -17.94 4.54
CA PRO A 77 3.50 -16.86 5.31
C PRO A 77 3.53 -15.53 4.54
N HIS A 78 2.37 -15.04 4.10
CA HIS A 78 2.26 -13.79 3.31
C HIS A 78 2.73 -12.55 4.09
N ALA A 79 2.55 -12.52 5.41
CA ALA A 79 3.04 -11.43 6.25
C ALA A 79 4.58 -11.36 6.25
N ALA A 80 5.24 -12.51 6.38
CA ALA A 80 6.71 -12.58 6.31
C ALA A 80 7.24 -12.16 4.93
N LEU A 81 6.54 -12.54 3.85
CA LEU A 81 6.88 -12.14 2.49
C LEU A 81 6.74 -10.62 2.31
N ALA A 82 5.64 -10.03 2.78
CA ALA A 82 5.42 -8.59 2.73
C ALA A 82 6.51 -7.81 3.48
N ALA A 83 6.85 -8.26 4.69
CA ALA A 83 7.92 -7.67 5.49
C ALA A 83 9.27 -7.77 4.79
N GLN A 84 9.58 -8.93 4.19
CA GLN A 84 10.83 -9.15 3.47
C GLN A 84 10.95 -8.22 2.26
N ILE A 85 9.90 -8.09 1.45
CA ILE A 85 9.89 -7.20 0.29
C ILE A 85 10.09 -5.75 0.73
N ALA A 86 9.35 -5.28 1.74
CA ALA A 86 9.48 -3.91 2.26
C ALA A 86 10.89 -3.61 2.77
N ARG A 87 11.52 -4.58 3.43
CA ARG A 87 12.86 -4.45 3.99
C ARG A 87 13.96 -4.46 2.94
N GLN A 88 13.84 -5.29 1.91
CA GLN A 88 14.88 -5.57 0.93
C GLN A 88 14.74 -4.81 -0.37
N ALA A 89 13.55 -4.30 -0.70
CA ALA A 89 13.28 -3.65 -1.97
C ALA A 89 14.17 -2.41 -2.17
N LYS A 90 14.73 -2.30 -3.35
CA LYS A 90 15.56 -1.18 -3.79
C LYS A 90 15.54 -1.03 -5.30
N VAL A 91 15.85 0.16 -5.77
CA VAL A 91 16.09 0.42 -7.18
C VAL A 91 17.58 0.28 -7.47
N LEU A 92 17.93 -0.44 -8.51
CA LEU A 92 19.33 -0.57 -8.92
C LEU A 92 19.85 0.79 -9.40
N GLY A 93 20.93 1.25 -8.77
CA GLY A 93 21.64 2.46 -9.15
C GLY A 93 21.15 3.77 -8.51
N ASP A 94 20.03 3.80 -7.81
CA ASP A 94 19.54 5.00 -7.14
C ASP A 94 18.85 4.63 -5.82
N ASN A 95 19.62 4.60 -4.75
CA ASN A 95 19.13 4.29 -3.41
C ASN A 95 18.65 5.53 -2.63
N GLU A 96 18.97 6.75 -3.09
CA GLU A 96 18.72 7.96 -2.31
C GLU A 96 17.26 8.43 -2.39
N ASN A 97 16.55 8.12 -3.48
CA ASN A 97 15.17 8.56 -3.72
C ASN A 97 14.15 7.42 -3.66
N PHE A 98 14.42 6.37 -2.91
CA PHE A 98 13.52 5.24 -2.76
C PHE A 98 12.80 5.27 -1.41
N ALA A 99 11.48 5.10 -1.44
CA ALA A 99 10.65 5.00 -0.24
C ALA A 99 9.66 3.83 -0.36
N VAL A 100 9.23 3.32 0.78
CA VAL A 100 8.19 2.32 0.90
C VAL A 100 7.01 2.93 1.65
N VAL A 101 5.81 2.74 1.13
CA VAL A 101 4.56 2.98 1.88
C VAL A 101 3.93 1.63 2.15
N PHE A 102 3.87 1.26 3.40
CA PHE A 102 3.37 -0.03 3.86
C PHE A 102 2.03 0.15 4.55
N ALA A 103 0.97 -0.39 3.98
CA ALA A 103 -0.37 -0.37 4.56
C ALA A 103 -0.78 -1.78 4.98
N ALA A 104 -0.90 -1.99 6.28
CA ALA A 104 -1.43 -3.20 6.88
C ALA A 104 -2.91 -3.00 7.19
N ILE A 105 -3.76 -3.82 6.57
CA ILE A 105 -5.21 -3.65 6.53
C ILE A 105 -5.88 -4.80 7.26
N GLY A 106 -6.56 -4.51 8.36
CA GLY A 106 -7.32 -5.49 9.13
C GLY A 106 -6.48 -6.60 9.74
N ILE A 107 -5.26 -6.29 10.15
CA ILE A 107 -4.33 -7.25 10.76
C ILE A 107 -4.50 -7.35 12.27
N THR A 108 -3.95 -8.40 12.86
CA THR A 108 -3.91 -8.54 14.32
C THR A 108 -2.88 -7.58 14.93
N PHE A 109 -3.02 -7.35 16.24
CA PHE A 109 -2.05 -6.54 16.98
C PHE A 109 -0.64 -7.15 16.92
N GLU A 110 -0.54 -8.45 17.02
CA GLU A 110 0.71 -9.20 16.96
C GLU A 110 1.39 -9.06 15.59
N GLU A 111 0.63 -9.13 14.52
CA GLU A 111 1.15 -8.89 13.16
C GLU A 111 1.64 -7.46 12.99
N SER A 112 0.89 -6.48 13.51
CA SER A 112 1.30 -5.07 13.49
C SER A 112 2.63 -4.86 14.19
N GLU A 113 2.76 -5.38 15.41
CA GLU A 113 4.00 -5.31 16.18
C GLU A 113 5.15 -6.01 15.45
N TYR A 114 4.91 -7.16 14.83
CA TYR A 114 5.89 -7.87 14.04
C TYR A 114 6.44 -7.00 12.90
N PHE A 115 5.59 -6.36 12.11
CA PHE A 115 6.03 -5.49 11.01
C PHE A 115 6.85 -4.30 11.53
N ILE A 116 6.36 -3.62 12.55
CA ILE A 116 7.01 -2.43 13.11
C ILE A 116 8.39 -2.81 13.67
N GLN A 117 8.48 -3.89 14.42
CA GLN A 117 9.75 -4.34 15.00
C GLN A 117 10.74 -4.79 13.92
N GLU A 118 10.29 -5.51 12.89
CA GLU A 118 11.15 -5.89 11.76
C GLU A 118 11.71 -4.69 11.04
N PHE A 119 10.90 -3.68 10.77
CA PHE A 119 11.37 -2.47 10.09
C PHE A 119 12.34 -1.67 10.96
N ARG A 120 12.11 -1.58 12.27
CA ARG A 120 13.04 -0.94 13.20
C ARG A 120 14.35 -1.70 13.35
N ARG A 121 14.28 -3.01 13.50
CA ARG A 121 15.45 -3.88 13.66
C ARG A 121 16.40 -3.81 12.46
N THR A 122 15.87 -3.71 11.27
CA THR A 122 16.64 -3.70 10.02
C THR A 122 17.02 -2.30 9.54
N GLY A 123 16.51 -1.25 10.18
CA GLY A 123 16.68 0.13 9.72
C GLY A 123 15.78 0.52 8.54
N ALA A 124 14.97 -0.39 8.02
CA ALA A 124 14.07 -0.09 6.91
C ALA A 124 13.01 0.95 7.26
N ILE A 125 12.71 1.15 8.54
CA ILE A 125 11.75 2.14 9.02
C ILE A 125 12.08 3.55 8.53
N ASP A 126 13.35 3.92 8.44
CA ASP A 126 13.77 5.28 8.09
C ASP A 126 13.29 5.72 6.70
N ARG A 127 13.05 4.77 5.80
CA ARG A 127 12.54 5.00 4.44
C ARG A 127 11.10 4.54 4.25
N THR A 128 10.40 4.20 5.33
CA THR A 128 9.08 3.59 5.27
C THR A 128 8.05 4.46 5.96
N VAL A 129 6.89 4.64 5.33
CA VAL A 129 5.67 5.16 5.95
C VAL A 129 4.78 3.96 6.25
N VAL A 130 4.43 3.74 7.51
CA VAL A 130 3.59 2.62 7.92
C VAL A 130 2.21 3.11 8.32
N PHE A 131 1.18 2.52 7.71
CA PHE A 131 -0.21 2.64 8.13
C PHE A 131 -0.67 1.30 8.67
N SER A 132 -1.10 1.25 9.92
CA SER A 132 -1.55 0.02 10.58
C SER A 132 -3.01 0.14 10.98
N ASN A 133 -3.88 -0.57 10.28
CA ASN A 133 -5.27 -0.76 10.64
C ASN A 133 -5.44 -2.14 11.28
N LEU A 134 -5.93 -2.19 12.50
CA LEU A 134 -6.14 -3.42 13.24
C LEU A 134 -7.49 -4.05 12.91
N ALA A 135 -7.58 -5.37 13.10
CA ALA A 135 -8.80 -6.13 12.84
C ALA A 135 -9.99 -5.70 13.71
N ASN A 136 -9.73 -5.15 14.90
CA ASN A 136 -10.75 -4.62 15.80
C ASN A 136 -11.08 -3.13 15.59
N ASP A 137 -10.41 -2.46 14.67
CA ASP A 137 -10.76 -1.09 14.28
C ASP A 137 -12.05 -1.07 13.45
N PRO A 138 -12.78 0.06 13.42
CA PRO A 138 -14.00 0.18 12.61
C PRO A 138 -13.77 -0.11 11.11
N ALA A 139 -14.73 -0.76 10.46
CA ALA A 139 -14.64 -1.10 9.04
C ALA A 139 -14.45 0.14 8.13
N VAL A 140 -14.99 1.28 8.52
CA VAL A 140 -14.82 2.56 7.79
C VAL A 140 -13.36 2.99 7.74
N GLU A 141 -12.62 2.83 8.83
CA GLU A 141 -11.17 3.11 8.86
C GLU A 141 -10.41 2.19 7.91
N ARG A 142 -10.81 0.93 7.84
CA ARG A 142 -10.21 -0.06 6.94
C ARG A 142 -10.36 0.31 5.48
N ILE A 143 -11.46 0.92 5.11
CA ILE A 143 -11.68 1.43 3.74
C ILE A 143 -10.81 2.66 3.47
N ALA A 144 -10.59 3.52 4.44
CA ALA A 144 -9.76 4.72 4.29
C ALA A 144 -8.27 4.41 4.20
N THR A 145 -7.79 3.39 4.90
CA THR A 145 -6.36 3.07 5.05
C THR A 145 -5.60 2.95 3.73
N PRO A 146 -6.02 2.13 2.74
CA PRO A 146 -5.28 2.04 1.48
C PRO A 146 -5.33 3.34 0.67
N ARG A 147 -6.39 4.11 0.77
CA ARG A 147 -6.50 5.41 0.11
C ARG A 147 -5.55 6.45 0.71
N MET A 148 -5.38 6.43 2.03
CA MET A 148 -4.38 7.27 2.70
C MET A 148 -2.97 6.88 2.30
N ALA A 149 -2.67 5.59 2.26
CA ALA A 149 -1.38 5.09 1.82
C ALA A 149 -1.04 5.55 0.39
N LEU A 150 -1.99 5.41 -0.53
CA LEU A 150 -1.81 5.85 -1.92
C LEU A 150 -1.68 7.36 -2.04
N THR A 151 -2.39 8.13 -1.24
CA THR A 151 -2.27 9.60 -1.21
C THR A 151 -0.89 10.03 -0.71
N ALA A 152 -0.37 9.41 0.34
CA ALA A 152 0.99 9.64 0.81
C ALA A 152 2.01 9.26 -0.25
N ALA A 153 1.82 8.13 -0.93
CA ALA A 153 2.70 7.68 -2.00
C ALA A 153 2.72 8.65 -3.19
N GLU A 154 1.56 9.16 -3.61
CA GLU A 154 1.46 10.15 -4.68
C GLU A 154 2.20 11.44 -4.35
N TYR A 155 2.08 11.91 -3.11
CA TYR A 155 2.80 13.09 -2.67
C TYR A 155 4.33 12.87 -2.74
N LEU A 156 4.83 11.77 -2.16
CA LEU A 156 6.25 11.45 -2.17
C LEU A 156 6.78 11.22 -3.60
N ALA A 157 6.01 10.55 -4.45
CA ALA A 157 6.44 10.23 -5.81
C ALA A 157 6.43 11.46 -6.73
N PHE A 158 5.36 12.25 -6.73
CA PHE A 158 5.14 13.27 -7.74
C PHE A 158 5.47 14.69 -7.29
N GLU A 159 5.52 14.96 -5.99
CA GLU A 159 5.98 16.25 -5.46
C GLU A 159 7.42 16.21 -4.95
N LYS A 160 7.87 15.06 -4.47
CA LYS A 160 9.25 14.88 -3.94
C LYS A 160 10.13 14.03 -4.85
N ASP A 161 9.66 13.67 -6.03
CA ASP A 161 10.39 12.90 -7.05
C ASP A 161 10.97 11.56 -6.56
N MET A 162 10.29 10.91 -5.62
CA MET A 162 10.71 9.65 -5.06
C MET A 162 10.16 8.46 -5.86
N HIS A 163 10.90 7.35 -5.85
CA HIS A 163 10.40 6.07 -6.32
C HIS A 163 9.76 5.34 -5.16
N VAL A 164 8.44 5.24 -5.16
CA VAL A 164 7.67 4.73 -4.03
C VAL A 164 7.14 3.33 -4.36
N LEU A 165 7.47 2.37 -3.49
CA LEU A 165 6.86 1.05 -3.50
C LEU A 165 5.74 1.02 -2.47
N VAL A 166 4.51 0.79 -2.92
CA VAL A 166 3.34 0.65 -2.06
C VAL A 166 3.03 -0.83 -1.87
N ILE A 167 3.01 -1.28 -0.63
CA ILE A 167 2.60 -2.64 -0.27
C ILE A 167 1.29 -2.55 0.50
N LEU A 168 0.26 -3.21 -0.03
CA LEU A 168 -1.07 -3.28 0.57
C LEU A 168 -1.32 -4.72 1.02
N THR A 169 -1.37 -4.97 2.31
CA THR A 169 -1.66 -6.28 2.90
C THR A 169 -2.65 -6.16 4.05
N ASP A 170 -3.78 -6.77 4.08
CA ASP A 170 -4.35 -7.76 3.18
C ASP A 170 -5.56 -7.17 2.45
N ILE A 171 -5.56 -7.23 1.14
CA ILE A 171 -6.68 -6.69 0.34
C ILE A 171 -7.97 -7.49 0.55
N THR A 172 -7.89 -8.75 0.93
CA THR A 172 -9.05 -9.55 1.30
C THR A 172 -9.79 -8.93 2.50
N ASN A 173 -9.07 -8.44 3.50
CA ASN A 173 -9.67 -7.74 4.63
C ASN A 173 -10.34 -6.42 4.22
N TYR A 174 -9.77 -5.74 3.23
CA TYR A 174 -10.40 -4.56 2.64
C TYR A 174 -11.73 -4.91 1.95
N ALA A 175 -11.76 -5.97 1.16
CA ALA A 175 -12.97 -6.44 0.51
C ALA A 175 -14.05 -6.86 1.53
N GLU A 176 -13.66 -7.51 2.62
CA GLU A 176 -14.57 -7.85 3.72
C GLU A 176 -15.18 -6.59 4.38
N ALA A 177 -14.40 -5.53 4.57
CA ALA A 177 -14.90 -4.27 5.09
C ALA A 177 -15.92 -3.61 4.14
N LEU A 178 -15.70 -3.68 2.83
CA LEU A 178 -16.68 -3.21 1.84
C LEU A 178 -17.97 -4.03 1.92
N ARG A 179 -17.88 -5.34 2.05
CA ARG A 179 -19.04 -6.22 2.22
C ARG A 179 -19.85 -5.85 3.45
N GLU A 180 -19.20 -5.64 4.58
CA GLU A 180 -19.83 -5.24 5.85
C GLU A 180 -20.58 -3.91 5.71
N ILE A 181 -19.93 -2.90 5.14
CA ILE A 181 -20.54 -1.57 4.98
C ILE A 181 -21.67 -1.59 3.95
N SER A 182 -21.50 -2.30 2.87
CA SER A 182 -22.56 -2.47 1.85
C SER A 182 -23.80 -3.15 2.44
N ALA A 183 -23.62 -4.19 3.25
CA ALA A 183 -24.70 -4.86 3.95
C ALA A 183 -25.40 -3.92 4.94
N ALA A 184 -24.65 -3.13 5.72
CA ALA A 184 -25.20 -2.15 6.65
C ALA A 184 -26.02 -1.06 5.94
N LYS A 185 -25.63 -0.67 4.74
CA LYS A 185 -26.36 0.28 3.88
C LYS A 185 -27.53 -0.36 3.14
N LYS A 186 -27.72 -1.68 3.27
CA LYS A 186 -28.76 -2.45 2.56
C LYS A 186 -28.65 -2.34 1.03
N GLU A 187 -27.44 -2.24 0.53
CA GLU A 187 -27.18 -2.29 -0.91
C GLU A 187 -27.46 -3.71 -1.45
N VAL A 188 -27.85 -3.80 -2.72
CA VAL A 188 -28.09 -5.10 -3.35
C VAL A 188 -26.76 -5.86 -3.44
N PRO A 189 -26.65 -7.05 -2.82
CA PRO A 189 -25.41 -7.80 -2.83
C PRO A 189 -25.11 -8.36 -4.23
N GLY A 190 -23.86 -8.31 -4.62
CA GLY A 190 -23.32 -9.01 -5.77
C GLY A 190 -22.90 -10.45 -5.43
N ARG A 191 -21.98 -10.99 -6.23
CA ARG A 191 -21.44 -12.34 -6.01
C ARG A 191 -20.84 -12.46 -4.60
N ARG A 192 -21.16 -13.53 -3.89
CA ARG A 192 -20.70 -13.83 -2.51
C ARG A 192 -21.00 -12.75 -1.47
N GLY A 193 -21.98 -11.91 -1.72
CA GLY A 193 -22.37 -10.85 -0.81
C GLY A 193 -21.52 -9.58 -0.90
N TYR A 194 -20.51 -9.55 -1.77
CA TYR A 194 -19.73 -8.33 -2.02
C TYR A 194 -20.54 -7.30 -2.81
N PRO A 195 -20.29 -6.00 -2.64
CA PRO A 195 -20.95 -4.99 -3.45
C PRO A 195 -20.58 -5.17 -4.94
N GLY A 196 -21.54 -4.90 -5.83
CA GLY A 196 -21.32 -5.01 -7.27
C GLY A 196 -20.18 -4.13 -7.81
N TYR A 197 -19.85 -3.06 -7.09
CA TYR A 197 -18.76 -2.13 -7.44
C TYR A 197 -17.39 -2.53 -6.89
N LEU A 198 -17.23 -3.70 -6.26
CA LEU A 198 -15.94 -4.12 -5.68
C LEU A 198 -14.80 -4.07 -6.71
N TYR A 199 -15.03 -4.64 -7.89
CA TYR A 199 -14.02 -4.63 -8.96
C TYR A 199 -13.62 -3.21 -9.37
N THR A 200 -14.61 -2.35 -9.60
CA THR A 200 -14.37 -0.96 -10.00
C THR A 200 -13.64 -0.18 -8.91
N ASP A 201 -13.99 -0.40 -7.66
CA ASP A 201 -13.34 0.23 -6.51
C ASP A 201 -11.86 -0.17 -6.41
N LEU A 202 -11.55 -1.45 -6.49
CA LEU A 202 -10.18 -1.95 -6.50
C LEU A 202 -9.40 -1.45 -7.72
N ALA A 203 -10.01 -1.48 -8.90
CA ALA A 203 -9.39 -0.97 -10.13
C ALA A 203 -9.03 0.51 -10.00
N THR A 204 -9.92 1.33 -9.45
CA THR A 204 -9.67 2.76 -9.20
C THR A 204 -8.47 2.99 -8.29
N MET A 205 -8.32 2.20 -7.25
CA MET A 205 -7.13 2.27 -6.38
C MET A 205 -5.86 1.84 -7.12
N TYR A 206 -5.90 0.73 -7.86
CA TYR A 206 -4.74 0.20 -8.56
C TYR A 206 -4.30 1.09 -9.72
N GLU A 207 -5.21 1.84 -10.33
CA GLU A 207 -4.91 2.82 -11.37
C GLU A 207 -4.12 4.04 -10.86
N ARG A 208 -3.98 4.22 -9.56
CA ARG A 208 -3.13 5.26 -8.96
C ARG A 208 -1.64 4.92 -9.02
N ALA A 209 -1.26 3.67 -9.26
CA ALA A 209 0.11 3.28 -9.52
C ALA A 209 0.54 3.68 -10.93
N GLY A 210 1.79 4.02 -11.11
CA GLY A 210 2.36 4.34 -12.43
C GLY A 210 3.48 5.35 -12.40
N ARG A 211 3.87 5.77 -13.59
CA ARG A 211 4.80 6.88 -13.83
C ARG A 211 4.06 7.98 -14.60
N ARG A 212 4.43 9.22 -14.36
CA ARG A 212 3.91 10.38 -15.11
C ARG A 212 4.96 10.95 -16.01
N VAL A 213 4.55 11.33 -17.22
CA VAL A 213 5.40 12.06 -18.15
C VAL A 213 5.86 13.38 -17.52
N GLY A 214 7.16 13.67 -17.59
CA GLY A 214 7.74 14.89 -17.02
C GLY A 214 7.95 14.87 -15.50
N ARG A 215 7.71 13.75 -14.83
CA ARG A 215 8.00 13.54 -13.40
C ARG A 215 9.01 12.42 -13.24
N ALA A 216 10.00 12.63 -12.37
CA ALA A 216 11.06 11.64 -12.10
C ALA A 216 10.56 10.49 -11.23
N GLY A 217 9.63 10.77 -10.30
CA GLY A 217 9.10 9.79 -9.37
C GLY A 217 8.15 8.77 -9.99
N SER A 218 7.91 7.69 -9.24
CA SER A 218 7.03 6.60 -9.66
C SER A 218 6.31 5.97 -8.47
N ILE A 219 5.15 5.36 -8.72
CA ILE A 219 4.45 4.51 -7.77
C ILE A 219 4.38 3.11 -8.34
N THR A 220 5.00 2.17 -7.64
CA THR A 220 4.93 0.74 -7.92
C THR A 220 4.11 0.09 -6.81
N MET A 221 3.24 -0.86 -7.13
CA MET A 221 2.29 -1.40 -6.17
C MET A 221 2.38 -2.92 -6.11
N ILE A 222 2.40 -3.44 -4.89
CA ILE A 222 2.28 -4.88 -4.60
C ILE A 222 1.07 -5.06 -3.67
N PRO A 223 -0.12 -5.30 -4.22
CA PRO A 223 -1.26 -5.74 -3.42
C PRO A 223 -1.12 -7.22 -3.11
N ILE A 224 -1.32 -7.58 -1.84
CA ILE A 224 -1.29 -8.97 -1.37
C ILE A 224 -2.70 -9.37 -0.94
N LEU A 225 -3.18 -10.47 -1.50
CA LEU A 225 -4.49 -11.03 -1.24
C LEU A 225 -4.34 -12.45 -0.68
N THR A 226 -5.00 -12.72 0.43
CA THR A 226 -5.21 -14.08 0.88
C THR A 226 -6.46 -14.65 0.21
N MET A 227 -6.40 -15.93 -0.17
CA MET A 227 -7.52 -16.65 -0.77
C MET A 227 -8.05 -17.66 0.25
N PRO A 228 -9.04 -17.29 1.08
CA PRO A 228 -9.68 -18.26 1.96
C PRO A 228 -10.41 -19.29 1.10
N GLU A 229 -10.24 -20.58 1.42
CA GLU A 229 -10.86 -21.70 0.69
C GLU A 229 -10.51 -21.75 -0.82
N ASP A 230 -9.32 -21.26 -1.17
CA ASP A 230 -8.76 -21.26 -2.55
C ASP A 230 -9.63 -20.47 -3.56
N ASP A 231 -10.35 -19.44 -3.10
CA ASP A 231 -11.17 -18.59 -3.97
C ASP A 231 -10.81 -17.10 -3.87
#